data_d94e7f46df2f521c6e2a77509aa04d40
#
_entry.id   d94e7f46df2f521c6e2a77509aa04d40
#
_cell.length_a   1.000
_cell.length_b   1.000
_cell.length_c   1.000
_cell.angle_alpha   90.00
_cell.angle_beta   90.00
_cell.angle_gamma   90.00
#
_symmetry.space_group_name_H-M   'P 1'
#
loop_
_entity.id
_entity.type
_entity.pdbx_description
1 polymer ?
#
loop_
_entity_poly.entity_id
_entity_poly.type
_entity_poly.pdbx_seq_one_letter_code
_entity_poly.pdbx_strand_id
1 'polypeptide(L)'
;MLSYRIDLTPDDNGTFLVTCPQLPIVATFGETEAEARTHAIDAIETALASMIDDGEDIPRPDFESGTRVRLPLLTALKVSLYWALRDSGLTRADLVRSLGWQRESVDRLFRLDHRSRPEQIEAAFAALGSFVAVSIVPMPAEAEDALLKEIAELSKAIADLEHSRLPASRLRRSA
;
A
#
# COMPACT_ATOMS: atom_id res chain seq x y z
N MET A 1 5.08 -6.65 -1.68
CA MET A 1 4.78 -6.26 -0.29
C MET A 1 4.81 -4.74 -0.19
N LEU A 2 3.87 -4.11 0.53
CA LEU A 2 3.81 -2.64 0.63
C LEU A 2 4.86 -2.12 1.63
N SER A 3 5.76 -1.27 1.16
CA SER A 3 6.78 -0.63 1.98
C SER A 3 7.00 0.81 1.53
N TYR A 4 7.20 1.71 2.47
CA TYR A 4 7.52 3.10 2.20
C TYR A 4 8.96 3.41 2.59
N ARG A 5 9.61 4.29 1.81
CA ARG A 5 10.93 4.80 2.15
C ARG A 5 10.81 5.77 3.32
N ILE A 6 11.75 5.67 4.23
CA ILE A 6 11.90 6.61 5.35
C ILE A 6 13.31 7.18 5.36
N ASP A 7 13.43 8.40 5.79
CA ASP A 7 14.70 9.03 6.10
C ASP A 7 14.87 9.07 7.62
N LEU A 8 15.96 8.50 8.11
CA LEU A 8 16.35 8.46 9.52
C LEU A 8 17.50 9.45 9.72
N THR A 9 17.27 10.45 10.54
CA THR A 9 18.26 11.49 10.84
C THR A 9 18.55 11.49 12.33
N PRO A 10 19.81 11.22 12.77
CA PRO A 10 20.20 11.42 14.17
C PRO A 10 19.97 12.87 14.58
N ASP A 11 19.39 13.07 15.76
CA ASP A 11 19.14 14.39 16.34
C ASP A 11 20.14 14.66 17.48
N ASP A 12 20.39 15.94 17.78
CA ASP A 12 21.37 16.39 18.79
C ASP A 12 21.07 15.90 20.22
N ASN A 13 19.81 15.51 20.48
CA ASN A 13 19.36 14.97 21.75
C ASN A 13 19.56 13.45 21.89
N GLY A 14 20.16 12.79 20.88
CA GLY A 14 20.41 11.34 20.86
C GLY A 14 19.22 10.51 20.38
N THR A 15 18.15 11.14 19.89
CA THR A 15 17.03 10.45 19.24
C THR A 15 17.24 10.36 17.72
N PHE A 16 16.36 9.63 17.05
CA PHE A 16 16.31 9.50 15.59
C PHE A 16 15.01 10.10 15.09
N LEU A 17 15.10 11.20 14.34
CA LEU A 17 13.97 11.74 13.60
C LEU A 17 13.69 10.89 12.38
N VAL A 18 12.42 10.59 12.13
CA VAL A 18 11.95 9.87 10.95
C VAL A 18 11.01 10.74 10.15
N THR A 19 11.25 10.81 8.85
CA THR A 19 10.32 11.38 7.87
C THR A 19 10.05 10.39 6.74
N CYS A 20 8.94 10.57 6.04
CA CYS A 20 8.59 9.77 4.87
C CYS A 20 8.44 10.70 3.65
N PRO A 21 9.37 10.68 2.68
CA PRO A 21 9.32 11.59 1.54
C PRO A 21 8.04 11.50 0.71
N GLN A 22 7.45 10.31 0.63
CA GLN A 22 6.20 10.10 -0.12
C GLN A 22 4.95 10.50 0.66
N LEU A 23 5.04 10.62 1.97
CA LEU A 23 3.97 11.03 2.87
C LEU A 23 4.49 12.17 3.77
N PRO A 24 4.54 13.42 3.27
CA PRO A 24 5.17 14.55 3.98
C PRO A 24 4.55 14.87 5.34
N ILE A 25 3.33 14.41 5.60
CA ILE A 25 2.67 14.54 6.90
C ILE A 25 3.28 13.61 7.96
N VAL A 26 4.05 12.59 7.55
CA VAL A 26 4.67 11.62 8.45
C VAL A 26 5.96 12.21 9.00
N ALA A 27 5.96 12.54 10.29
CA ALA A 27 7.14 12.87 11.06
C ALA A 27 6.99 12.26 12.45
N THR A 28 8.00 11.50 12.88
CA THR A 28 8.04 10.85 14.19
C THR A 28 9.49 10.71 14.67
N PHE A 29 9.71 10.18 15.85
CA PHE A 29 11.05 9.94 16.38
C PHE A 29 11.07 8.69 17.26
N GLY A 30 12.26 8.23 17.60
CA GLY A 30 12.49 7.16 18.58
C GLY A 30 13.85 7.31 19.27
N GLU A 31 13.99 6.74 20.45
CA GLU A 31 15.26 6.79 21.22
C GLU A 31 16.33 5.87 20.56
N THR A 32 15.89 4.88 19.81
CA THR A 32 16.75 4.00 19.03
C THR A 32 16.25 3.92 17.59
N GLU A 33 17.13 3.52 16.68
CA GLU A 33 16.77 3.30 15.28
C GLU A 33 15.63 2.26 15.13
N ALA A 34 15.66 1.19 15.94
CA ALA A 34 14.62 0.16 15.92
C ALA A 34 13.25 0.69 16.37
N GLU A 35 13.24 1.51 17.42
CA GLU A 35 12.03 2.16 17.91
C GLU A 35 11.52 3.19 16.91
N ALA A 36 12.40 4.02 16.35
CA ALA A 36 12.08 4.99 15.32
C ALA A 36 11.42 4.34 14.09
N ARG A 37 11.92 3.17 13.65
CA ARG A 37 11.31 2.37 12.59
C ARG A 37 9.91 1.85 12.96
N THR A 38 9.71 1.45 14.20
CA THR A 38 8.40 0.99 14.68
C THR A 38 7.40 2.14 14.70
N HIS A 39 7.80 3.29 15.23
CA HIS A 39 6.96 4.50 15.24
C HIS A 39 6.67 5.02 13.83
N ALA A 40 7.61 4.82 12.88
CA ALA A 40 7.38 5.16 11.47
C ALA A 40 6.24 4.34 10.86
N ILE A 41 6.14 3.05 11.18
CA ILE A 41 5.04 2.18 10.71
C ILE A 41 3.71 2.74 11.21
N ASP A 42 3.59 3.02 12.50
CA ASP A 42 2.36 3.52 13.12
C ASP A 42 1.96 4.90 12.55
N ALA A 43 2.93 5.78 12.34
CA ALA A 43 2.70 7.10 11.76
C ALA A 43 2.25 7.02 10.30
N ILE A 44 2.85 6.11 9.51
CA ILE A 44 2.44 5.86 8.13
C ILE A 44 1.03 5.26 8.09
N GLU A 45 0.71 4.27 8.92
CA GLU A 45 -0.64 3.70 9.00
C GLU A 45 -1.69 4.76 9.34
N THR A 46 -1.38 5.65 10.27
CA THR A 46 -2.25 6.78 10.65
C THR A 46 -2.47 7.74 9.47
N ALA A 47 -1.41 8.12 8.77
CA ALA A 47 -1.51 8.98 7.61
C ALA A 47 -2.34 8.35 6.49
N LEU A 48 -2.10 7.06 6.19
CA LEU A 48 -2.85 6.33 5.17
C LEU A 48 -4.33 6.17 5.55
N ALA A 49 -4.64 5.95 6.83
CA ALA A 49 -6.02 5.88 7.30
C ALA A 49 -6.76 7.20 7.08
N SER A 50 -6.13 8.34 7.42
CA SER A 50 -6.70 9.68 7.17
C SER A 50 -6.95 9.91 5.68
N MET A 51 -5.98 9.59 4.82
CA MET A 51 -6.12 9.74 3.36
C MET A 51 -7.27 8.90 2.80
N ILE A 52 -7.47 7.67 3.30
CA ILE A 52 -8.59 6.80 2.91
C ILE A 52 -9.94 7.40 3.35
N ASP A 53 -10.00 7.95 4.55
CA ASP A 53 -11.23 8.53 5.11
C ASP A 53 -11.60 9.83 4.38
N ASP A 54 -10.61 10.63 4.00
CA ASP A 54 -10.78 11.87 3.26
C ASP A 54 -10.96 11.65 1.74
N GLY A 55 -10.80 10.41 1.27
CA GLY A 55 -10.91 10.07 -0.15
C GLY A 55 -9.76 10.59 -1.00
N GLU A 56 -8.61 10.85 -0.40
CA GLU A 56 -7.42 11.35 -1.07
C GLU A 56 -6.68 10.25 -1.86
N ASP A 57 -5.84 10.68 -2.81
CA ASP A 57 -4.99 9.76 -3.56
C ASP A 57 -3.77 9.38 -2.72
N ILE A 58 -3.64 8.10 -2.41
CA ILE A 58 -2.49 7.55 -1.70
C ILE A 58 -1.33 7.36 -2.67
N PRO A 59 -0.15 7.98 -2.43
CA PRO A 59 1.03 7.76 -3.25
C PRO A 59 1.44 6.29 -3.26
N ARG A 60 1.70 5.76 -4.45
CA ARG A 60 2.30 4.42 -4.56
C ARG A 60 3.77 4.48 -4.15
N PRO A 61 4.29 3.44 -3.49
CA PRO A 61 5.71 3.39 -3.16
C PRO A 61 6.59 3.58 -4.40
N ASP A 62 7.65 4.37 -4.24
CA ASP A 62 8.71 4.46 -5.23
C ASP A 62 9.63 3.22 -5.19
N PHE A 63 10.56 3.16 -6.12
CA PHE A 63 11.59 2.13 -6.19
C PHE A 63 13.00 2.70 -5.93
N GLU A 64 13.08 3.91 -5.37
CA GLU A 64 14.35 4.51 -5.02
C GLU A 64 15.03 3.73 -3.89
N SER A 65 16.36 3.72 -3.92
CA SER A 65 17.16 3.13 -2.85
C SER A 65 17.01 3.91 -1.54
N GLY A 66 17.13 3.21 -0.43
CA GLY A 66 17.04 3.83 0.90
C GLY A 66 16.42 2.89 1.93
N THR A 67 16.42 3.35 3.16
CA THR A 67 15.79 2.64 4.26
C THR A 67 14.28 2.58 4.06
N ARG A 68 13.71 1.39 4.25
CA ARG A 68 12.25 1.18 4.10
C ARG A 68 11.67 0.54 5.33
N VAL A 69 10.43 0.87 5.60
CA VAL A 69 9.61 0.17 6.58
C VAL A 69 8.47 -0.55 5.85
N ARG A 70 8.24 -1.77 6.29
CA ARG A 70 7.22 -2.66 5.74
C ARG A 70 5.94 -2.52 6.54
N LEU A 71 4.84 -2.28 5.86
CA LEU A 71 3.54 -2.25 6.52
C LEU A 71 3.02 -3.65 6.83
N PRO A 72 2.20 -3.81 7.88
CA PRO A 72 1.51 -5.06 8.17
C PRO A 72 0.73 -5.56 6.96
N LEU A 73 0.67 -6.88 6.79
CA LEU A 73 0.03 -7.50 5.63
C LEU A 73 -1.43 -7.04 5.45
N LEU A 74 -2.19 -6.95 6.54
CA LEU A 74 -3.59 -6.52 6.46
C LEU A 74 -3.72 -5.08 5.98
N THR A 75 -2.87 -4.18 6.46
CA THR A 75 -2.79 -2.79 6.01
C THR A 75 -2.43 -2.72 4.53
N ALA A 76 -1.42 -3.49 4.11
CA ALA A 76 -1.02 -3.56 2.71
C ALA A 76 -2.17 -4.03 1.80
N LEU A 77 -2.92 -5.05 2.21
CA LEU A 77 -4.08 -5.53 1.46
C LEU A 77 -5.19 -4.48 1.37
N LYS A 78 -5.48 -3.76 2.46
CA LYS A 78 -6.52 -2.73 2.48
C LYS A 78 -6.16 -1.50 1.65
N VAL A 79 -4.91 -1.04 1.73
CA VAL A 79 -4.41 0.04 0.87
C VAL A 79 -4.45 -0.38 -0.60
N SER A 80 -4.04 -1.61 -0.92
CA SER A 80 -4.14 -2.14 -2.28
C SER A 80 -5.59 -2.23 -2.77
N LEU A 81 -6.52 -2.60 -1.90
CA LEU A 81 -7.96 -2.61 -2.22
C LEU A 81 -8.48 -1.18 -2.48
N TYR A 82 -8.01 -0.20 -1.71
CA TYR A 82 -8.34 1.19 -1.95
C TYR A 82 -7.84 1.68 -3.32
N TRP A 83 -6.61 1.36 -3.68
CA TRP A 83 -6.10 1.65 -5.04
C TRP A 83 -6.92 0.96 -6.12
N ALA A 84 -7.23 -0.33 -5.96
CA ALA A 84 -8.03 -1.06 -6.92
C ALA A 84 -9.43 -0.42 -7.11
N LEU A 85 -10.04 0.03 -6.03
CA LEU A 85 -11.31 0.75 -6.09
C LEU A 85 -11.17 2.08 -6.87
N ARG A 86 -10.13 2.86 -6.58
CA ARG A 86 -9.86 4.13 -7.27
C ARG A 86 -9.59 3.92 -8.76
N ASP A 87 -8.73 2.95 -9.08
CA ASP A 87 -8.34 2.62 -10.46
C ASP A 87 -9.53 2.10 -11.30
N SER A 88 -10.48 1.40 -10.67
CA SER A 88 -11.68 0.89 -11.33
C SER A 88 -12.71 1.96 -11.68
N GLY A 89 -12.60 3.15 -11.09
CA GLY A 89 -13.61 4.21 -11.20
C GLY A 89 -14.92 3.89 -10.49
N LEU A 90 -15.00 2.77 -9.76
CA LEU A 90 -16.17 2.37 -8.97
C LEU A 90 -16.16 3.05 -7.60
N THR A 91 -17.32 3.05 -6.96
CA THR A 91 -17.52 3.60 -5.62
C THR A 91 -17.73 2.48 -4.58
N ARG A 92 -17.61 2.81 -3.28
CA ARG A 92 -18.00 1.88 -2.21
C ARG A 92 -19.47 1.44 -2.34
N ALA A 93 -20.35 2.31 -2.87
CA ALA A 93 -21.75 1.96 -3.12
C ALA A 93 -21.91 0.94 -4.26
N ASP A 94 -21.02 0.97 -5.25
CA ASP A 94 -20.98 -0.05 -6.30
C ASP A 94 -20.55 -1.40 -5.74
N LEU A 95 -19.55 -1.42 -4.86
CA LEU A 95 -19.14 -2.63 -4.13
C LEU A 95 -20.28 -3.20 -3.27
N VAL A 96 -21.03 -2.36 -2.56
CA VAL A 96 -22.22 -2.78 -1.78
C VAL A 96 -23.19 -3.52 -2.69
N ARG A 97 -23.48 -2.98 -3.87
CA ARG A 97 -24.41 -3.59 -4.83
C ARG A 97 -23.86 -4.89 -5.43
N SER A 98 -22.59 -4.90 -5.80
CA SER A 98 -21.95 -6.06 -6.42
C SER A 98 -21.82 -7.23 -5.46
N LEU A 99 -21.45 -6.97 -4.20
CA LEU A 99 -21.26 -7.98 -3.17
C LEU A 99 -22.58 -8.40 -2.48
N GLY A 100 -23.64 -7.58 -2.57
CA GLY A 100 -24.87 -7.79 -1.81
C GLY A 100 -24.69 -7.65 -0.30
N TRP A 101 -23.66 -6.92 0.14
CA TRP A 101 -23.34 -6.75 1.57
C TRP A 101 -23.97 -5.47 2.13
N GLN A 102 -24.03 -5.42 3.46
CA GLN A 102 -24.39 -4.18 4.14
C GLN A 102 -23.29 -3.13 3.95
N ARG A 103 -23.70 -1.86 3.82
CA ARG A 103 -22.77 -0.73 3.63
C ARG A 103 -21.65 -0.71 4.66
N GLU A 104 -21.98 -0.91 5.94
CA GLU A 104 -21.01 -0.92 7.03
C GLU A 104 -19.96 -2.02 6.86
N SER A 105 -20.33 -3.18 6.31
CA SER A 105 -19.39 -4.27 6.04
C SER A 105 -18.38 -3.91 4.95
N VAL A 106 -18.81 -3.17 3.94
CA VAL A 106 -17.93 -2.65 2.88
C VAL A 106 -17.05 -1.53 3.44
N ASP A 107 -17.61 -0.59 4.21
CA ASP A 107 -16.83 0.51 4.79
C ASP A 107 -15.71 0.01 5.71
N ARG A 108 -15.94 -1.07 6.47
CA ARG A 108 -14.91 -1.72 7.30
C ARG A 108 -13.72 -2.30 6.52
N LEU A 109 -13.89 -2.61 5.24
CA LEU A 109 -12.76 -3.07 4.41
C LEU A 109 -11.72 -1.98 4.21
N PHE A 110 -12.12 -0.72 4.26
CA PHE A 110 -11.27 0.45 4.05
C PHE A 110 -10.78 1.08 5.36
N ARG A 111 -11.21 0.61 6.51
CA ARG A 111 -10.74 1.06 7.82
C ARG A 111 -9.51 0.26 8.23
N LEU A 112 -8.35 0.91 8.35
CA LEU A 112 -7.09 0.24 8.67
C LEU A 112 -7.07 -0.34 10.09
N ASP A 113 -7.78 0.28 11.04
CA ASP A 113 -7.93 -0.17 12.42
C ASP A 113 -8.85 -1.41 12.59
N HIS A 114 -9.60 -1.79 11.56
CA HIS A 114 -10.53 -2.90 11.61
C HIS A 114 -9.90 -4.20 11.12
N ARG A 115 -10.08 -5.30 11.88
CA ARG A 115 -9.65 -6.64 11.48
C ARG A 115 -10.65 -7.25 10.49
N SER A 116 -10.40 -7.06 9.18
CA SER A 116 -11.18 -7.72 8.13
C SER A 116 -10.69 -9.16 7.92
N ARG A 117 -11.61 -10.05 7.56
CA ARG A 117 -11.27 -11.43 7.22
C ARG A 117 -10.68 -11.50 5.81
N PRO A 118 -9.68 -12.35 5.56
CA PRO A 118 -9.08 -12.51 4.23
C PRO A 118 -10.11 -12.74 3.12
N GLU A 119 -11.11 -13.59 3.38
CA GLU A 119 -12.14 -13.95 2.40
C GLU A 119 -13.00 -12.73 2.00
N GLN A 120 -13.19 -11.79 2.91
CA GLN A 120 -13.92 -10.55 2.62
C GLN A 120 -13.11 -9.62 1.72
N ILE A 121 -11.80 -9.54 1.95
CA ILE A 121 -10.88 -8.75 1.13
C ILE A 121 -10.77 -9.36 -0.26
N GLU A 122 -10.63 -10.69 -0.35
CA GLU A 122 -10.57 -11.43 -1.61
C GLU A 122 -11.85 -11.23 -2.43
N ALA A 123 -13.03 -11.35 -1.81
CA ALA A 123 -14.31 -11.10 -2.48
C ALA A 123 -14.42 -9.66 -3.00
N ALA A 124 -13.91 -8.68 -2.26
CA ALA A 124 -13.91 -7.29 -2.70
C ALA A 124 -12.98 -7.07 -3.90
N PHE A 125 -11.78 -7.66 -3.91
CA PHE A 125 -10.90 -7.64 -5.09
C PHE A 125 -11.56 -8.30 -6.30
N ALA A 126 -12.18 -9.46 -6.12
CA ALA A 126 -12.90 -10.16 -7.20
C ALA A 126 -14.03 -9.29 -7.79
N ALA A 127 -14.77 -8.57 -6.94
CA ALA A 127 -15.81 -7.64 -7.38
C ALA A 127 -15.27 -6.44 -8.19
N LEU A 128 -13.98 -6.11 -7.99
CA LEU A 128 -13.25 -5.08 -8.77
C LEU A 128 -12.52 -5.66 -9.99
N GLY A 129 -12.74 -6.95 -10.32
CA GLY A 129 -12.07 -7.62 -11.45
C GLY A 129 -10.60 -7.94 -11.18
N SER A 130 -10.19 -7.99 -9.93
CA SER A 130 -8.83 -8.28 -9.49
C SER A 130 -8.77 -9.56 -8.67
N PHE A 131 -7.58 -10.12 -8.51
CA PHE A 131 -7.36 -11.25 -7.59
C PHE A 131 -6.12 -11.01 -6.72
N VAL A 132 -6.09 -11.63 -5.55
CA VAL A 132 -4.95 -11.57 -4.64
C VAL A 132 -4.03 -12.76 -4.90
N ALA A 133 -2.78 -12.48 -5.28
CA ALA A 133 -1.72 -13.49 -5.33
C ALA A 133 -0.81 -13.35 -4.12
N VAL A 134 -0.49 -14.45 -3.45
CA VAL A 134 0.40 -14.47 -2.28
C VAL A 134 1.67 -15.23 -2.63
N SER A 135 2.81 -14.60 -2.44
CA SER A 135 4.12 -15.24 -2.53
C SER A 135 4.78 -15.24 -1.16
N ILE A 136 5.28 -16.40 -0.74
CA ILE A 136 6.04 -16.55 0.49
C ILE A 136 7.51 -16.66 0.10
N VAL A 137 8.30 -15.69 0.55
CA VAL A 137 9.74 -15.64 0.27
C VAL A 137 10.49 -15.93 1.59
N PRO A 138 11.46 -16.86 1.60
CA PRO A 138 12.31 -17.06 2.76
C PRO A 138 13.04 -15.76 3.11
N MET A 139 13.07 -15.41 4.39
CA MET A 139 13.83 -14.25 4.86
C MET A 139 15.21 -14.73 5.31
N PRO A 140 16.29 -14.43 4.57
CA PRO A 140 17.64 -14.69 5.02
C PRO A 140 17.99 -13.75 6.19
N ALA A 141 18.78 -14.21 7.16
CA ALA A 141 19.06 -13.50 8.41
C ALA A 141 19.76 -12.13 8.23
N GLU A 142 20.23 -11.79 7.04
CA GLU A 142 21.00 -10.57 6.74
C GLU A 142 20.45 -9.76 5.54
N ALA A 143 19.27 -10.07 5.04
CA ALA A 143 18.86 -9.60 3.71
C ALA A 143 17.47 -8.93 3.65
N GLU A 144 17.03 -8.26 4.68
CA GLU A 144 15.74 -7.51 4.62
C GLU A 144 15.78 -6.44 3.52
N ASP A 145 16.89 -5.71 3.40
CA ASP A 145 17.09 -4.67 2.39
C ASP A 145 17.26 -5.25 0.97
N ALA A 146 17.96 -6.38 0.83
CA ALA A 146 18.15 -7.04 -0.47
C ALA A 146 16.84 -7.62 -1.00
N LEU A 147 16.02 -8.19 -0.13
CA LEU A 147 14.71 -8.75 -0.48
C LEU A 147 13.72 -7.66 -0.89
N LEU A 148 13.71 -6.52 -0.20
CA LEU A 148 12.88 -5.38 -0.56
C LEU A 148 13.25 -4.83 -1.94
N LYS A 149 14.53 -4.83 -2.29
CA LYS A 149 15.02 -4.43 -3.61
C LYS A 149 14.55 -5.40 -4.69
N GLU A 150 14.65 -6.71 -4.47
CA GLU A 150 14.22 -7.73 -5.44
C GLU A 150 12.71 -7.71 -5.67
N ILE A 151 11.92 -7.53 -4.60
CA ILE A 151 10.46 -7.37 -4.72
C ILE A 151 10.11 -6.09 -5.49
N ALA A 152 10.85 -5.01 -5.30
CA ALA A 152 10.65 -3.78 -6.05
C ALA A 152 10.94 -3.98 -7.55
N GLU A 153 12.01 -4.68 -7.90
CA GLU A 153 12.36 -5.00 -9.29
C GLU A 153 11.29 -5.88 -9.96
N LEU A 154 10.78 -6.89 -9.24
CA LEU A 154 9.69 -7.75 -9.74
C LEU A 154 8.38 -6.98 -9.92
N SER A 155 8.05 -6.10 -9.01
CA SER A 155 6.85 -5.26 -9.10
C SER A 155 6.93 -4.31 -10.30
N LYS A 156 8.11 -3.75 -10.56
CA LYS A 156 8.36 -2.91 -11.74
C LYS A 156 8.21 -3.73 -13.04
N ALA A 157 8.78 -4.91 -13.09
CA ALA A 157 8.68 -5.79 -14.25
C ALA A 157 7.21 -6.18 -14.56
N ILE A 158 6.39 -6.40 -13.53
CA ILE A 158 4.96 -6.66 -13.67
C ILE A 158 4.24 -5.43 -14.23
N ALA A 159 4.52 -4.25 -13.71
CA ALA A 159 3.92 -3.00 -14.18
C ALA A 159 4.28 -2.72 -15.66
N ASP A 160 5.52 -2.97 -16.06
CA ASP A 160 5.98 -2.82 -17.43
C ASP A 160 5.29 -3.82 -18.38
N LEU A 161 5.04 -5.05 -17.92
CA LEU A 161 4.29 -6.06 -18.65
C LEU A 161 2.79 -5.71 -18.81
N GLU A 162 2.19 -5.12 -17.80
CA GLU A 162 0.80 -4.65 -17.85
C GLU A 162 0.66 -3.48 -18.83
N HIS A 163 1.59 -2.52 -18.83
CA HIS A 163 1.62 -1.43 -19.80
C HIS A 163 1.82 -1.91 -21.25
N SER A 164 2.59 -2.98 -21.46
CA SER A 164 2.80 -3.56 -22.78
C SER A 164 1.60 -4.36 -23.32
N ARG A 165 0.67 -4.74 -22.44
CA ARG A 165 -0.55 -5.50 -22.79
C ARG A 165 -1.77 -4.64 -23.10
N LEU A 166 -1.69 -3.30 -22.97
CA LEU A 166 -2.76 -2.41 -23.40
C LEU A 166 -2.89 -2.49 -24.93
N PRO A 167 -3.97 -3.06 -25.49
CA PRO A 167 -4.12 -3.15 -26.93
C PRO A 167 -4.29 -1.77 -27.52
N ALA A 168 -3.62 -1.52 -28.64
CA ALA A 168 -3.74 -0.32 -29.50
C ALA A 168 -5.15 -0.23 -30.12
N SER A 169 -6.22 -0.18 -29.33
CA SER A 169 -7.61 -0.07 -29.78
C SER A 169 -8.17 1.35 -29.80
N ARG A 170 -7.31 2.39 -29.79
CA ARG A 170 -7.73 3.80 -29.92
C ARG A 170 -7.31 4.50 -31.22
N LEU A 171 -6.98 3.78 -32.26
CA LEU A 171 -6.66 4.37 -33.56
C LEU A 171 -7.56 3.86 -34.67
N ARG A 172 -8.90 3.92 -34.54
CA ARG A 172 -9.84 3.91 -35.66
C ARG A 172 -11.17 4.56 -35.25
N ARG A 173 -11.23 5.87 -35.18
CA ARG A 173 -12.44 6.67 -35.46
C ARG A 173 -12.00 8.03 -35.99
N SER A 174 -11.73 8.10 -37.26
CA SER A 174 -11.98 9.27 -38.12
C SER A 174 -11.71 8.87 -39.57
N ALA A 175 -12.76 8.45 -40.22
CA ALA A 175 -12.98 8.59 -41.66
C ALA A 175 -14.49 8.59 -41.85
#